data_401bcc441f52ce74e77b52e45bffc911
#
_entry.id   401bcc441f52ce74e77b52e45bffc911
#
_cell.length_a   1.000
_cell.length_b   1.000
_cell.length_c   1.000
_cell.angle_alpha   90.00
_cell.angle_beta   90.00
_cell.angle_gamma   90.00
#
_symmetry.space_group_name_H-M   'P 1'
#
loop_
_entity.id
_entity.type
_entity.pdbx_description
1 polymer ?
#
loop_
_entity_poly.entity_id
_entity_poly.type
_entity_poly.pdbx_seq_one_letter_code
_entity_poly.pdbx_strand_id
1 'polypeptide(L)'
;MPSYPKNYPFYGWMPKPLGIIILLFFFLPILTVGGVYSVNSTEMMSGLGIISEHIQFANFVTSIGMAAFAPFLYQLVCVRREKMMCIVGFAFMYIFSYICAKTDSVFLLALCSLLTGFLRMVLMMVNLFTLIWYAGGMEATRNITPGLEPKDTVGWNKLDIERCVSQPAVYLFFMILGQSGTALTAWLSFEYEWKYVYYFMMGILLISILLLFITMPNYKFPGRFPINFRKFGNVTAFCISLTCLTYVLVYGKVLDWYDDESIRWATAVSILFAGIFLYMDVTRRSPYVLLDAFKLRTIRMGALLYLLLMVINSSAMFVNVFAGVGMHLDNLQNASLGN
;
A
#
# COMPACT_ATOMS: atom_id res chain seq x y z
N MET A 1 -1.29 34.52 4.71
CA MET A 1 -1.07 33.15 4.23
C MET A 1 -0.49 33.24 2.83
N PRO A 2 0.59 32.57 2.47
CA PRO A 2 1.07 32.58 1.09
C PRO A 2 -0.02 32.00 0.19
N SER A 3 -0.38 32.76 -0.84
CA SER A 3 -1.37 32.34 -1.83
C SER A 3 -0.80 31.15 -2.63
N TYR A 4 -1.45 30.01 -2.53
CA TYR A 4 -1.10 28.88 -3.38
C TYR A 4 -1.36 29.23 -4.85
N PRO A 5 -0.50 28.78 -5.78
CA PRO A 5 -0.77 28.95 -7.20
C PRO A 5 -2.09 28.25 -7.55
N LYS A 6 -2.90 28.88 -8.39
CA LYS A 6 -4.26 28.40 -8.77
C LYS A 6 -4.31 26.96 -9.26
N ASN A 7 -3.21 26.41 -9.77
CA ASN A 7 -3.11 25.04 -10.34
C ASN A 7 -2.19 24.11 -9.54
N TYR A 8 -1.96 24.38 -8.24
CA TYR A 8 -1.21 23.44 -7.40
C TYR A 8 -1.84 22.04 -7.44
N PRO A 9 -1.09 20.94 -7.65
CA PRO A 9 0.38 20.79 -7.57
C PRO A 9 1.13 20.98 -8.89
N PHE A 10 0.45 21.31 -9.98
CA PHE A 10 1.02 21.45 -11.32
C PHE A 10 1.44 22.88 -11.66
N TYR A 11 2.21 23.03 -12.73
CA TYR A 11 2.49 24.35 -13.30
C TYR A 11 1.21 25.02 -13.83
N GLY A 12 1.19 26.35 -13.85
CA GLY A 12 0.04 27.16 -14.26
C GLY A 12 -0.47 26.91 -15.70
N TRP A 13 0.35 26.37 -16.58
CA TRP A 13 0.00 26.06 -17.96
C TRP A 13 -0.80 24.74 -18.11
N MET A 14 -0.82 23.90 -17.06
CA MET A 14 -1.44 22.57 -17.10
C MET A 14 -2.97 22.68 -17.02
N PRO A 15 -3.73 22.14 -17.98
CA PRO A 15 -5.19 22.08 -17.87
C PRO A 15 -5.62 21.06 -16.82
N LYS A 16 -6.68 21.37 -16.05
CA LYS A 16 -7.18 20.54 -14.95
C LYS A 16 -7.42 19.06 -15.36
N PRO A 17 -8.10 18.74 -16.47
CA PRO A 17 -8.36 17.34 -16.83
C PRO A 17 -7.07 16.55 -17.09
N LEU A 18 -6.08 17.17 -17.74
CA LEU A 18 -4.80 16.52 -17.98
C LEU A 18 -4.04 16.24 -16.67
N GLY A 19 -4.08 17.18 -15.72
CA GLY A 19 -3.49 16.97 -14.39
C GLY A 19 -4.13 15.80 -13.64
N ILE A 20 -5.45 15.62 -13.70
CA ILE A 20 -6.16 14.48 -13.12
C ILE A 20 -5.71 13.18 -13.78
N ILE A 21 -5.63 13.13 -15.11
CA ILE A 21 -5.16 11.94 -15.86
C ILE A 21 -3.74 11.56 -15.44
N ILE A 22 -2.84 12.52 -15.29
CA ILE A 22 -1.45 12.28 -14.85
C ILE A 22 -1.41 11.72 -13.43
N LEU A 23 -2.19 12.30 -12.51
CA LEU A 23 -2.27 11.77 -11.14
C LEU A 23 -2.82 10.35 -11.12
N LEU A 24 -3.83 10.06 -11.93
CA LEU A 24 -4.38 8.72 -12.08
C LEU A 24 -3.34 7.75 -12.66
N PHE A 25 -2.54 8.19 -13.63
CA PHE A 25 -1.45 7.39 -14.19
C PHE A 25 -0.41 7.02 -13.13
N PHE A 26 -0.11 7.88 -12.15
CA PHE A 26 0.82 7.56 -11.06
C PHE A 26 0.32 6.44 -10.14
N PHE A 27 -0.99 6.20 -10.07
CA PHE A 27 -1.52 5.06 -9.32
C PHE A 27 -1.26 3.72 -10.01
N LEU A 28 -1.12 3.70 -11.33
CA LEU A 28 -0.94 2.46 -12.07
C LEU A 28 0.27 1.65 -11.57
N PRO A 29 1.51 2.17 -11.48
CA PRO A 29 2.63 1.39 -10.96
C PRO A 29 2.47 1.05 -9.47
N ILE A 30 1.82 1.92 -8.69
CA ILE A 30 1.61 1.69 -7.25
C ILE A 30 0.67 0.49 -7.02
N LEU A 31 -0.38 0.36 -7.80
CA LEU A 31 -1.39 -0.68 -7.65
C LEU A 31 -0.95 -2.00 -8.26
N THR A 32 -0.29 -1.99 -9.41
CA THR A 32 0.16 -3.20 -10.11
C THR A 32 1.22 -3.98 -9.34
N VAL A 33 2.13 -3.31 -8.61
CA VAL A 33 3.16 -4.00 -7.81
C VAL A 33 2.57 -5.02 -6.82
N GLY A 34 1.37 -4.76 -6.26
CA GLY A 34 0.70 -5.72 -5.38
C GLY A 34 0.13 -6.94 -6.08
N GLY A 35 -0.16 -6.84 -7.37
CA GLY A 35 -0.72 -7.95 -8.15
C GLY A 35 0.33 -8.97 -8.60
N VAL A 36 1.62 -8.61 -8.65
CA VAL A 36 2.66 -9.48 -9.19
C VAL A 36 2.74 -10.81 -8.43
N TYR A 37 2.74 -10.78 -7.10
CA TYR A 37 2.83 -12.00 -6.30
C TYR A 37 1.53 -12.80 -6.22
N SER A 38 0.38 -12.13 -6.23
CA SER A 38 -0.91 -12.80 -6.00
C SER A 38 -1.42 -13.53 -7.24
N VAL A 39 -1.19 -12.97 -8.42
CA VAL A 39 -1.75 -13.50 -9.67
C VAL A 39 -0.75 -14.39 -10.41
N ASN A 40 0.55 -14.06 -10.34
CA ASN A 40 1.58 -14.74 -11.11
C ASN A 40 2.37 -15.77 -10.30
N SER A 41 1.80 -16.25 -9.19
CA SER A 41 2.49 -17.18 -8.28
C SER A 41 2.94 -18.47 -8.98
N THR A 42 2.11 -19.04 -9.86
CA THR A 42 2.40 -20.27 -10.58
C THR A 42 3.53 -20.10 -11.60
N GLU A 43 3.52 -19.03 -12.38
CA GLU A 43 4.58 -18.73 -13.35
C GLU A 43 5.91 -18.40 -12.63
N MET A 44 5.85 -17.68 -11.51
CA MET A 44 7.04 -17.40 -10.71
C MET A 44 7.63 -18.68 -10.09
N MET A 45 6.79 -19.60 -9.62
CA MET A 45 7.23 -20.91 -9.10
C MET A 45 7.96 -21.71 -10.17
N SER A 46 7.38 -21.81 -11.37
CA SER A 46 7.98 -22.56 -12.48
C SER A 46 9.28 -21.90 -12.97
N GLY A 47 9.32 -20.57 -13.03
CA GLY A 47 10.47 -19.82 -13.55
C GLY A 47 11.66 -19.71 -12.59
N LEU A 48 11.40 -19.68 -11.27
CA LEU A 48 12.44 -19.60 -10.23
C LEU A 48 12.80 -20.96 -9.64
N GLY A 49 11.96 -22.00 -9.87
CA GLY A 49 12.14 -23.30 -9.23
C GLY A 49 11.97 -23.27 -7.71
N ILE A 50 11.17 -22.34 -7.19
CA ILE A 50 10.91 -22.16 -5.76
C ILE A 50 9.51 -22.64 -5.40
N ILE A 51 9.32 -22.99 -4.13
CA ILE A 51 8.02 -23.44 -3.62
C ILE A 51 7.04 -22.28 -3.47
N SER A 52 5.73 -22.56 -3.51
CA SER A 52 4.66 -21.57 -3.43
C SER A 52 4.72 -20.72 -2.16
N GLU A 53 5.17 -21.31 -1.07
CA GLU A 53 5.30 -20.68 0.23
C GLU A 53 6.24 -19.49 0.22
N HIS A 54 7.31 -19.53 -0.58
CA HIS A 54 8.23 -18.39 -0.71
C HIS A 54 7.55 -17.17 -1.31
N ILE A 55 6.70 -17.37 -2.31
CA ILE A 55 5.96 -16.28 -2.98
C ILE A 55 4.85 -15.76 -2.08
N GLN A 56 4.12 -16.66 -1.42
CA GLN A 56 3.11 -16.27 -0.45
C GLN A 56 3.72 -15.49 0.72
N PHE A 57 4.86 -15.93 1.22
CA PHE A 57 5.60 -15.20 2.25
C PHE A 57 5.96 -13.77 1.79
N ALA A 58 6.51 -13.60 0.59
CA ALA A 58 6.82 -12.30 0.03
C ALA A 58 5.58 -11.40 -0.11
N ASN A 59 4.43 -11.97 -0.51
CA ASN A 59 3.16 -11.24 -0.61
C ASN A 59 2.66 -10.76 0.76
N PHE A 60 2.68 -11.62 1.79
CA PHE A 60 2.31 -11.22 3.14
C PHE A 60 3.26 -10.19 3.73
N VAL A 61 4.57 -10.32 3.48
CA VAL A 61 5.57 -9.35 3.93
C VAL A 61 5.35 -7.98 3.25
N THR A 62 4.91 -7.95 2.00
CA THR A 62 4.49 -6.68 1.34
C THR A 62 3.34 -6.03 2.10
N SER A 63 2.35 -6.81 2.53
CA SER A 63 1.21 -6.30 3.31
C SER A 63 1.64 -5.78 4.69
N ILE A 64 2.61 -6.42 5.34
CA ILE A 64 3.22 -5.94 6.59
C ILE A 64 3.93 -4.60 6.35
N GLY A 65 4.66 -4.46 5.24
CA GLY A 65 5.28 -3.21 4.83
C GLY A 65 4.27 -2.08 4.67
N MET A 66 3.11 -2.36 4.05
CA MET A 66 2.02 -1.38 3.94
C MET A 66 1.45 -0.98 5.32
N ALA A 67 1.25 -1.94 6.22
CA ALA A 67 0.77 -1.66 7.57
C ALA A 67 1.78 -0.82 8.38
N ALA A 68 3.07 -1.01 8.18
CA ALA A 68 4.13 -0.24 8.83
C ALA A 68 4.07 1.27 8.59
N PHE A 69 3.42 1.71 7.52
CA PHE A 69 3.23 3.13 7.19
C PHE A 69 2.23 3.84 8.10
N ALA A 70 1.26 3.14 8.67
CA ALA A 70 0.13 3.74 9.40
C ALA A 70 0.51 4.84 10.41
N PRO A 71 1.53 4.68 11.28
CA PRO A 71 1.90 5.71 12.26
C PRO A 71 2.58 6.93 11.65
N PHE A 72 3.05 6.82 10.41
CA PHE A 72 3.71 7.90 9.69
C PHE A 72 2.77 8.67 8.75
N LEU A 73 1.51 8.23 8.63
CA LEU A 73 0.53 8.78 7.70
C LEU A 73 0.52 10.31 7.72
N TYR A 74 0.24 10.92 8.89
CA TYR A 74 0.18 12.37 9.01
C TYR A 74 1.53 13.06 8.86
N GLN A 75 2.61 12.40 9.28
CA GLN A 75 3.96 12.97 9.23
C GLN A 75 4.54 13.00 7.82
N LEU A 76 4.21 11.99 7.02
CA LEU A 76 4.72 11.88 5.65
C LEU A 76 3.79 12.52 4.62
N VAL A 77 2.47 12.43 4.81
CA VAL A 77 1.50 13.04 3.90
C VAL A 77 1.48 14.57 4.00
N CYS A 78 1.64 15.11 5.20
CA CYS A 78 1.78 16.56 5.42
C CYS A 78 3.18 17.08 5.11
N VAL A 79 3.99 16.32 4.36
CA VAL A 79 5.34 16.72 4.00
C VAL A 79 5.35 17.60 2.76
N ARG A 80 6.03 18.50 2.81
CA ARG A 80 6.60 19.74 2.29
C ARG A 80 7.03 19.75 0.83
N ARG A 81 7.31 18.61 0.22
CA ARG A 81 7.88 18.48 -1.13
C ARG A 81 7.34 17.22 -1.80
N GLU A 82 6.08 17.25 -2.19
CA GLU A 82 5.40 16.13 -2.83
C GLU A 82 6.20 15.60 -4.03
N LYS A 83 6.65 16.49 -4.91
CA LYS A 83 7.49 16.13 -6.05
C LYS A 83 8.70 15.30 -5.65
N MET A 84 9.46 15.74 -4.65
CA MET A 84 10.67 15.02 -4.22
C MET A 84 10.35 13.68 -3.58
N MET A 85 9.27 13.60 -2.80
CA MET A 85 8.83 12.33 -2.21
C MET A 85 8.40 11.33 -3.27
N CYS A 86 7.63 11.77 -4.26
CA CYS A 86 7.21 10.89 -5.36
C CYS A 86 8.41 10.44 -6.20
N ILE A 87 9.34 11.33 -6.55
CA ILE A 87 10.54 10.96 -7.32
C ILE A 87 11.38 9.96 -6.56
N VAL A 88 11.69 10.23 -5.29
CA VAL A 88 12.50 9.33 -4.45
C VAL A 88 11.78 8.01 -4.24
N GLY A 89 10.47 8.03 -3.97
CA GLY A 89 9.67 6.83 -3.80
C GLY A 89 9.63 5.96 -5.07
N PHE A 90 9.38 6.55 -6.23
CA PHE A 90 9.39 5.82 -7.51
C PHE A 90 10.79 5.31 -7.87
N ALA A 91 11.86 6.07 -7.58
CA ALA A 91 13.23 5.62 -7.81
C ALA A 91 13.57 4.40 -6.94
N PHE A 92 13.20 4.39 -5.67
CA PHE A 92 13.40 3.22 -4.81
C PHE A 92 12.54 2.03 -5.25
N MET A 93 11.28 2.25 -5.64
CA MET A 93 10.45 1.17 -6.20
C MET A 93 11.09 0.59 -7.47
N TYR A 94 11.68 1.42 -8.33
CA TYR A 94 12.41 0.97 -9.50
C TYR A 94 13.58 0.06 -9.12
N ILE A 95 14.40 0.47 -8.16
CA ILE A 95 15.55 -0.31 -7.68
C ILE A 95 15.09 -1.64 -7.10
N PHE A 96 14.06 -1.64 -6.25
CA PHE A 96 13.55 -2.87 -5.64
C PHE A 96 12.90 -3.80 -6.67
N SER A 97 12.18 -3.26 -7.65
CA SER A 97 11.63 -4.06 -8.76
C SER A 97 12.75 -4.71 -9.58
N TYR A 98 13.85 -3.99 -9.82
CA TYR A 98 15.01 -4.55 -10.52
C TYR A 98 15.68 -5.69 -9.72
N ILE A 99 15.82 -5.52 -8.41
CA ILE A 99 16.37 -6.56 -7.52
C ILE A 99 15.44 -7.78 -7.53
N CYS A 100 14.13 -7.59 -7.37
CA CYS A 100 13.15 -8.68 -7.40
C CYS A 100 13.12 -9.44 -8.72
N ALA A 101 13.36 -8.76 -9.85
CA ALA A 101 13.42 -9.42 -11.16
C ALA A 101 14.65 -10.33 -11.35
N LYS A 102 15.72 -10.09 -10.59
CA LYS A 102 17.01 -10.81 -10.75
C LYS A 102 17.40 -11.72 -9.60
N THR A 103 16.73 -11.59 -8.45
CA THR A 103 17.14 -12.34 -7.25
C THR A 103 16.48 -13.70 -7.18
N ASP A 104 17.27 -14.72 -6.82
CA ASP A 104 16.78 -16.06 -6.48
C ASP A 104 16.76 -16.26 -4.95
N SER A 105 17.22 -15.26 -4.18
CA SER A 105 17.28 -15.34 -2.71
C SER A 105 15.93 -14.93 -2.10
N VAL A 106 15.29 -15.86 -1.38
CA VAL A 106 14.02 -15.64 -0.67
C VAL A 106 14.11 -14.51 0.35
N PHE A 107 15.23 -14.44 1.08
CA PHE A 107 15.45 -13.38 2.08
C PHE A 107 15.49 -11.99 1.44
N LEU A 108 16.21 -11.86 0.34
CA LEU A 108 16.31 -10.59 -0.37
C LEU A 108 14.97 -10.20 -1.01
N LEU A 109 14.25 -11.20 -1.54
CA LEU A 109 12.90 -11.01 -2.07
C LEU A 109 11.94 -10.49 -0.97
N ALA A 110 11.96 -11.10 0.21
CA ALA A 110 11.14 -10.67 1.34
C ALA A 110 11.49 -9.25 1.82
N LEU A 111 12.79 -8.93 1.93
CA LEU A 111 13.23 -7.60 2.34
C LEU A 111 12.80 -6.52 1.33
N CYS A 112 13.01 -6.77 0.04
CA CYS A 112 12.55 -5.87 -1.02
C CYS A 112 11.03 -5.72 -1.02
N SER A 113 10.29 -6.81 -0.78
CA SER A 113 8.83 -6.81 -0.69
C SER A 113 8.33 -5.95 0.48
N LEU A 114 8.97 -6.05 1.65
CA LEU A 114 8.64 -5.21 2.82
C LEU A 114 8.82 -3.72 2.51
N LEU A 115 9.97 -3.36 1.94
CA LEU A 115 10.29 -1.98 1.60
C LEU A 115 9.40 -1.44 0.49
N THR A 116 9.11 -2.26 -0.51
CA THR A 116 8.17 -1.91 -1.60
C THR A 116 6.75 -1.70 -1.05
N GLY A 117 6.29 -2.56 -0.14
CA GLY A 117 5.00 -2.39 0.53
C GLY A 117 4.90 -1.07 1.29
N PHE A 118 5.94 -0.71 2.05
CA PHE A 118 6.01 0.57 2.75
C PHE A 118 5.96 1.76 1.77
N LEU A 119 6.79 1.75 0.74
CA LEU A 119 6.82 2.81 -0.28
C LEU A 119 5.51 2.92 -1.05
N ARG A 120 4.90 1.77 -1.38
CA ARG A 120 3.60 1.72 -2.03
C ARG A 120 2.54 2.49 -1.25
N MET A 121 2.47 2.27 0.06
CA MET A 121 1.49 2.95 0.91
C MET A 121 1.80 4.45 1.04
N VAL A 122 3.08 4.83 1.17
CA VAL A 122 3.52 6.24 1.16
C VAL A 122 3.07 6.94 -0.12
N LEU A 123 3.40 6.39 -1.27
CA LEU A 123 3.08 6.97 -2.58
C LEU A 123 1.58 6.99 -2.84
N MET A 124 0.88 5.91 -2.48
CA MET A 124 -0.57 5.85 -2.61
C MET A 124 -1.25 6.98 -1.83
N MET A 125 -0.87 7.19 -0.58
CA MET A 125 -1.46 8.23 0.26
C MET A 125 -1.10 9.64 -0.22
N VAL A 126 0.15 9.89 -0.56
CA VAL A 126 0.58 11.19 -1.10
C VAL A 126 -0.19 11.53 -2.37
N ASN A 127 -0.25 10.62 -3.34
CA ASN A 127 -0.97 10.85 -4.59
C ASN A 127 -2.49 10.96 -4.38
N LEU A 128 -3.07 10.17 -3.46
CA LEU A 128 -4.50 10.25 -3.13
C LEU A 128 -4.87 11.64 -2.57
N PHE A 129 -4.12 12.12 -1.60
CA PHE A 129 -4.37 13.45 -1.04
C PHE A 129 -4.18 14.55 -2.09
N THR A 130 -3.15 14.42 -2.92
CA THR A 130 -2.91 15.35 -4.02
C THR A 130 -4.06 15.34 -5.03
N LEU A 131 -4.58 14.15 -5.37
CA LEU A 131 -5.72 14.01 -6.28
C LEU A 131 -7.00 14.64 -5.69
N ILE A 132 -7.30 14.36 -4.42
CA ILE A 132 -8.47 14.91 -3.74
C ILE A 132 -8.37 16.45 -3.68
N TRP A 133 -7.19 16.97 -3.39
CA TRP A 133 -6.95 18.41 -3.39
C TRP A 133 -7.11 19.04 -4.75
N TYR A 134 -6.55 18.42 -5.77
CA TYR A 134 -6.59 18.95 -7.12
C TYR A 134 -7.98 18.87 -7.76
N ALA A 135 -8.69 17.78 -7.54
CA ALA A 135 -10.04 17.58 -8.07
C ALA A 135 -11.10 18.41 -7.31
N GLY A 136 -11.03 18.44 -5.98
CA GLY A 136 -12.03 19.08 -5.11
C GLY A 136 -11.81 20.56 -4.85
N GLY A 137 -10.68 21.11 -5.28
CA GLY A 137 -10.28 22.50 -4.95
C GLY A 137 -9.78 22.66 -3.51
N MET A 138 -9.02 23.76 -3.26
CA MET A 138 -8.40 24.03 -1.95
C MET A 138 -9.39 24.27 -0.81
N GLU A 139 -10.63 24.63 -1.10
CA GLU A 139 -11.67 24.83 -0.08
C GLU A 139 -12.09 23.53 0.58
N ALA A 140 -12.01 22.42 -0.17
CA ALA A 140 -12.38 21.11 0.35
C ALA A 140 -11.47 20.62 1.51
N THR A 141 -10.22 21.05 1.53
CA THR A 141 -9.22 20.61 2.53
C THR A 141 -9.07 21.55 3.71
N ARG A 142 -9.59 22.77 3.61
CA ARG A 142 -9.53 23.74 4.71
C ARG A 142 -10.18 23.23 6.01
N ASN A 143 -11.12 22.30 5.89
CA ASN A 143 -11.85 21.71 7.02
C ASN A 143 -11.28 20.38 7.51
N ILE A 144 -10.23 19.84 6.87
CA ILE A 144 -9.55 18.59 7.30
C ILE A 144 -8.35 18.90 8.20
N THR A 145 -7.92 20.17 8.32
CA THR A 145 -6.83 20.54 9.22
C THR A 145 -7.30 20.44 10.68
N PRO A 146 -6.71 19.52 11.49
CA PRO A 146 -7.02 19.45 12.91
C PRO A 146 -6.55 20.76 13.58
N GLY A 147 -7.46 21.48 14.19
CA GLY A 147 -7.16 22.71 14.93
C GLY A 147 -7.90 23.96 14.46
N LEU A 148 -8.71 23.90 13.41
CA LEU A 148 -9.69 24.96 13.13
C LEU A 148 -11.04 24.50 13.65
N GLU A 149 -11.47 25.06 14.78
CA GLU A 149 -12.83 24.89 15.29
C GLU A 149 -13.82 25.34 14.21
N PRO A 150 -14.82 24.50 13.87
CA PRO A 150 -15.90 24.95 13.02
C PRO A 150 -16.74 25.94 13.82
N LYS A 151 -16.59 27.20 13.52
CA LYS A 151 -17.58 28.20 13.95
C LYS A 151 -18.87 27.95 13.16
N ASP A 152 -19.90 27.58 13.90
CA ASP A 152 -21.29 27.54 13.49
C ASP A 152 -21.65 26.50 12.40
N THR A 153 -21.77 25.24 12.83
CA THR A 153 -22.39 24.22 12.02
C THR A 153 -23.81 23.91 12.48
N VAL A 154 -24.73 24.75 12.10
CA VAL A 154 -26.14 24.37 12.02
C VAL A 154 -26.49 24.25 10.53
N GLY A 155 -26.34 23.03 9.99
CA GLY A 155 -26.74 22.68 8.63
C GLY A 155 -25.63 21.98 7.83
N TRP A 156 -25.98 20.85 7.24
CA TRP A 156 -25.17 20.20 6.23
C TRP A 156 -25.02 21.14 5.02
N ASN A 157 -23.86 21.72 4.84
CA ASN A 157 -23.59 22.58 3.71
C ASN A 157 -23.54 21.74 2.42
N LYS A 158 -23.94 22.30 1.29
CA LYS A 158 -23.89 21.69 -0.04
C LYS A 158 -22.53 21.02 -0.33
N LEU A 159 -21.43 21.61 0.18
CA LEU A 159 -20.07 21.06 0.13
C LEU A 159 -19.91 19.72 0.90
N ASP A 160 -20.58 19.52 2.01
CA ASP A 160 -20.47 18.29 2.78
C ASP A 160 -21.22 17.14 2.10
N ILE A 161 -22.32 17.45 1.42
CA ILE A 161 -23.08 16.50 0.61
C ILE A 161 -22.27 16.10 -0.63
N GLU A 162 -21.66 17.04 -1.33
CA GLU A 162 -20.78 16.76 -2.48
C GLU A 162 -19.57 15.89 -2.07
N ARG A 163 -19.03 16.07 -0.87
CA ARG A 163 -17.96 15.21 -0.32
C ARG A 163 -18.43 13.82 0.02
N CYS A 164 -19.58 13.69 0.65
CA CYS A 164 -20.15 12.37 0.96
C CYS A 164 -20.44 11.56 -0.31
N VAL A 165 -20.78 12.22 -1.42
CA VAL A 165 -21.01 11.57 -2.71
C VAL A 165 -19.72 11.29 -3.47
N SER A 166 -18.72 12.17 -3.40
CA SER A 166 -17.45 11.99 -4.13
C SER A 166 -16.54 10.93 -3.53
N GLN A 167 -16.56 10.71 -2.20
CA GLN A 167 -15.73 9.70 -1.56
C GLN A 167 -16.01 8.26 -2.02
N PRO A 168 -17.27 7.80 -2.10
CA PRO A 168 -17.55 6.47 -2.64
C PRO A 168 -17.12 6.30 -4.09
N ALA A 169 -17.28 7.33 -4.94
CA ALA A 169 -16.87 7.29 -6.34
C ALA A 169 -15.33 7.16 -6.47
N VAL A 170 -14.57 7.89 -5.66
CA VAL A 170 -13.10 7.77 -5.60
C VAL A 170 -12.71 6.37 -5.15
N TYR A 171 -13.37 5.80 -4.13
CA TYR A 171 -13.08 4.46 -3.65
C TYR A 171 -13.38 3.39 -4.72
N LEU A 172 -14.54 3.46 -5.38
CA LEU A 172 -14.88 2.56 -6.49
C LEU A 172 -13.86 2.66 -7.63
N PHE A 173 -13.44 3.88 -7.95
CA PHE A 173 -12.40 4.10 -8.96
C PHE A 173 -11.08 3.40 -8.58
N PHE A 174 -10.64 3.48 -7.31
CA PHE A 174 -9.44 2.78 -6.84
C PHE A 174 -9.60 1.27 -6.88
N MET A 175 -10.78 0.75 -6.55
CA MET A 175 -11.06 -0.67 -6.66
C MET A 175 -10.94 -1.14 -8.12
N ILE A 176 -11.59 -0.45 -9.07
CA ILE A 176 -11.52 -0.77 -10.50
C ILE A 176 -10.06 -0.68 -11.01
N LEU A 177 -9.34 0.37 -10.62
CA LEU A 177 -7.94 0.56 -11.05
C LEU A 177 -7.02 -0.52 -10.44
N GLY A 178 -7.27 -0.94 -9.19
CA GLY A 178 -6.56 -2.04 -8.54
C GLY A 178 -6.78 -3.35 -9.30
N GLN A 179 -8.01 -3.68 -9.61
CA GLN A 179 -8.36 -4.89 -10.35
C GLN A 179 -7.83 -4.87 -11.79
N SER A 180 -7.92 -3.73 -12.48
CA SER A 180 -7.34 -3.58 -13.82
C SER A 180 -5.81 -3.76 -13.80
N GLY A 181 -5.15 -3.32 -12.74
CA GLY A 181 -3.72 -3.55 -12.52
C GLY A 181 -3.37 -5.03 -12.36
N THR A 182 -4.16 -5.79 -11.60
CA THR A 182 -3.97 -7.24 -11.45
C THR A 182 -4.22 -7.98 -12.75
N ALA A 183 -5.28 -7.65 -13.49
CA ALA A 183 -5.58 -8.22 -14.80
C ALA A 183 -4.47 -7.95 -15.82
N LEU A 184 -3.91 -6.73 -15.82
CA LEU A 184 -2.79 -6.35 -16.68
C LEU A 184 -1.54 -7.19 -16.37
N THR A 185 -1.22 -7.40 -15.09
CA THR A 185 -0.06 -8.22 -14.69
C THR A 185 -0.26 -9.69 -15.04
N ALA A 186 -1.48 -10.22 -14.91
CA ALA A 186 -1.82 -11.59 -15.32
C ALA A 186 -1.67 -11.78 -16.84
N TRP A 187 -2.19 -10.83 -17.63
CA TRP A 187 -2.07 -10.89 -19.09
C TRP A 187 -0.61 -10.83 -19.56
N LEU A 188 0.18 -9.92 -18.96
CA LEU A 188 1.60 -9.81 -19.28
C LEU A 188 2.39 -11.08 -18.95
N SER A 189 2.09 -11.70 -17.82
CA SER A 189 2.76 -12.94 -17.39
C SER A 189 2.35 -14.14 -18.23
N PHE A 190 1.13 -14.17 -18.73
CA PHE A 190 0.62 -15.21 -19.61
C PHE A 190 1.24 -15.13 -21.02
N GLU A 191 1.33 -13.94 -21.60
CA GLU A 191 1.87 -13.73 -22.97
C GLU A 191 3.40 -13.80 -23.00
N TYR A 192 4.04 -13.33 -21.93
CA TYR A 192 5.50 -13.26 -21.77
C TYR A 192 5.92 -14.00 -20.51
N GLU A 193 7.21 -14.00 -20.18
CA GLU A 193 7.69 -14.49 -18.91
C GLU A 193 7.32 -13.56 -17.75
N TRP A 194 7.15 -14.08 -16.52
CA TRP A 194 6.83 -13.32 -15.32
C TRP A 194 7.83 -12.15 -15.05
N LYS A 195 9.09 -12.28 -15.48
CA LYS A 195 10.13 -11.22 -15.34
C LYS A 195 9.78 -9.95 -16.13
N TYR A 196 9.07 -10.09 -17.26
CA TYR A 196 8.66 -8.94 -18.08
C TYR A 196 7.67 -8.04 -17.35
N VAL A 197 6.91 -8.57 -16.40
CA VAL A 197 6.02 -7.77 -15.55
C VAL A 197 6.83 -6.72 -14.79
N TYR A 198 7.96 -7.11 -14.19
CA TYR A 198 8.85 -6.17 -13.51
C TYR A 198 9.50 -5.17 -14.47
N TYR A 199 9.96 -5.59 -15.64
CA TYR A 199 10.53 -4.68 -16.64
C TYR A 199 9.50 -3.68 -17.16
N PHE A 200 8.27 -4.12 -17.38
CA PHE A 200 7.17 -3.24 -17.75
C PHE A 200 6.88 -2.20 -16.66
N MET A 201 6.83 -2.65 -15.41
CA MET A 201 6.67 -1.77 -14.25
C MET A 201 7.79 -0.73 -14.15
N MET A 202 9.03 -1.16 -14.36
CA MET A 202 10.19 -0.27 -14.39
C MET A 202 10.06 0.79 -15.48
N GLY A 203 9.55 0.42 -16.66
CA GLY A 203 9.26 1.37 -17.73
C GLY A 203 8.23 2.43 -17.32
N ILE A 204 7.11 1.99 -16.72
CA ILE A 204 6.07 2.91 -16.23
C ILE A 204 6.61 3.82 -15.11
N LEU A 205 7.42 3.29 -14.19
CA LEU A 205 8.05 4.08 -13.13
C LEU A 205 8.98 5.16 -13.69
N LEU A 206 9.78 4.86 -14.71
CA LEU A 206 10.62 5.85 -15.38
C LEU A 206 9.79 6.95 -16.08
N ILE A 207 8.71 6.56 -16.78
CA ILE A 207 7.79 7.52 -17.38
C ILE A 207 7.14 8.39 -16.30
N SER A 208 6.75 7.82 -15.18
CA SER A 208 6.18 8.55 -14.05
C SER A 208 7.16 9.56 -13.45
N ILE A 209 8.43 9.20 -13.30
CA ILE A 209 9.49 10.10 -12.83
C ILE A 209 9.69 11.26 -13.83
N LEU A 210 9.75 10.96 -15.13
CA LEU A 210 9.87 11.97 -16.19
C LEU A 210 8.68 12.95 -16.16
N LEU A 211 7.46 12.43 -16.09
CA LEU A 211 6.25 13.25 -15.99
C LEU A 211 6.28 14.15 -14.76
N LEU A 212 6.72 13.65 -13.59
CA LEU A 212 6.88 14.46 -12.38
C LEU A 212 7.88 15.61 -12.58
N PHE A 213 8.98 15.36 -13.28
CA PHE A 213 9.96 16.41 -13.57
C PHE A 213 9.38 17.52 -14.43
N ILE A 214 8.60 17.16 -15.47
CA ILE A 214 8.05 18.11 -16.45
C ILE A 214 6.84 18.85 -15.89
N THR A 215 5.95 18.15 -15.15
CA THR A 215 4.61 18.67 -14.85
C THR A 215 4.49 19.34 -13.50
N MET A 216 5.31 18.96 -12.51
CA MET A 216 5.21 19.47 -11.15
C MET A 216 6.36 20.41 -10.79
N PRO A 217 6.09 21.62 -10.26
CA PRO A 217 7.09 22.50 -9.67
C PRO A 217 7.59 21.93 -8.33
N ASN A 218 8.80 22.30 -7.96
CA ASN A 218 9.35 21.93 -6.65
C ASN A 218 8.80 22.88 -5.57
N TYR A 219 7.60 22.61 -5.12
CA TYR A 219 6.93 23.44 -4.12
C TYR A 219 7.24 22.97 -2.69
N LYS A 220 7.35 23.94 -1.76
CA LYS A 220 7.63 23.65 -0.35
C LYS A 220 6.43 24.03 0.50
N PHE A 221 5.80 23.06 1.11
CA PHE A 221 4.68 23.29 2.01
C PHE A 221 5.10 24.11 3.24
N PRO A 222 4.31 25.11 3.68
CA PRO A 222 4.71 25.98 4.79
C PRO A 222 4.67 25.31 6.17
N GLY A 223 3.96 24.21 6.33
CA GLY A 223 3.84 23.48 7.60
C GLY A 223 5.01 22.54 7.89
N ARG A 224 5.51 22.53 9.12
CA ARG A 224 6.57 21.62 9.55
C ARG A 224 6.04 20.66 10.62
N PHE A 225 5.68 19.44 10.23
CA PHE A 225 5.52 18.37 11.22
C PHE A 225 6.87 17.67 11.43
N PRO A 226 7.41 17.64 12.65
CA PRO A 226 8.67 16.95 12.92
C PRO A 226 8.47 15.45 12.77
N ILE A 227 9.35 14.80 12.00
CA ILE A 227 9.41 13.34 11.92
C ILE A 227 9.92 12.83 13.26
N ASN A 228 9.12 12.06 13.95
CA ASN A 228 9.51 11.48 15.23
C ASN A 228 10.22 10.14 15.02
N PHE A 229 11.54 10.17 14.96
CA PHE A 229 12.37 8.99 14.78
C PHE A 229 12.17 7.90 15.85
N ARG A 230 11.66 8.26 17.03
CA ARG A 230 11.35 7.27 18.09
C ARG A 230 10.23 6.30 17.68
N LYS A 231 9.38 6.70 16.74
CA LYS A 231 8.35 5.80 16.19
C LYS A 231 8.93 4.70 15.31
N PHE A 232 10.09 4.92 14.70
CA PHE A 232 10.74 3.89 13.88
C PHE A 232 11.08 2.64 14.68
N GLY A 233 11.58 2.77 15.92
CA GLY A 233 11.85 1.61 16.77
C GLY A 233 10.61 0.76 17.05
N ASN A 234 9.46 1.40 17.26
CA ASN A 234 8.20 0.70 17.47
C ASN A 234 7.72 -0.02 16.22
N VAL A 235 7.80 0.66 15.07
CA VAL A 235 7.44 0.08 13.78
C VAL A 235 8.35 -1.07 13.38
N THR A 236 9.67 -0.96 13.61
CA THR A 236 10.60 -2.06 13.36
C THR A 236 10.29 -3.28 14.23
N ALA A 237 10.00 -3.11 15.51
CA ALA A 237 9.59 -4.22 16.37
C ALA A 237 8.29 -4.88 15.88
N PHE A 238 7.31 -4.09 15.47
CA PHE A 238 6.07 -4.56 14.86
C PHE A 238 6.33 -5.37 13.57
N CYS A 239 7.13 -4.83 12.65
CA CYS A 239 7.46 -5.51 11.40
C CYS A 239 8.19 -6.84 11.63
N ILE A 240 9.19 -6.87 12.53
CA ILE A 240 9.93 -8.10 12.85
C ILE A 240 8.98 -9.14 13.45
N SER A 241 8.15 -8.75 14.41
CA SER A 241 7.18 -9.65 15.04
C SER A 241 6.23 -10.26 14.01
N LEU A 242 5.60 -9.44 13.16
CA LEU A 242 4.66 -9.93 12.15
C LEU A 242 5.34 -10.74 11.04
N THR A 243 6.56 -10.37 10.64
CA THR A 243 7.29 -11.13 9.62
C THR A 243 7.67 -12.51 10.14
N CYS A 244 8.12 -12.62 11.39
CA CYS A 244 8.40 -13.91 12.02
C CYS A 244 7.11 -14.73 12.21
N LEU A 245 6.01 -14.11 12.62
CA LEU A 245 4.71 -14.78 12.72
C LEU A 245 4.25 -15.33 11.36
N THR A 246 4.37 -14.52 10.32
CA THR A 246 4.01 -14.91 8.95
C THR A 246 4.90 -16.05 8.47
N TYR A 247 6.18 -16.04 8.80
CA TYR A 247 7.09 -17.13 8.50
C TYR A 247 6.60 -18.45 9.11
N VAL A 248 6.25 -18.43 10.39
CA VAL A 248 5.70 -19.61 11.10
C VAL A 248 4.41 -20.11 10.45
N LEU A 249 3.50 -19.20 10.09
CA LEU A 249 2.21 -19.60 9.50
C LEU A 249 2.34 -20.14 8.08
N VAL A 250 3.26 -19.59 7.27
CA VAL A 250 3.44 -19.98 5.88
C VAL A 250 4.26 -21.28 5.77
N TYR A 251 5.35 -21.37 6.52
CA TYR A 251 6.26 -22.53 6.43
C TYR A 251 5.94 -23.66 7.42
N GLY A 252 5.04 -23.43 8.38
CA GLY A 252 4.74 -24.39 9.42
C GLY A 252 4.42 -25.79 8.90
N LYS A 253 3.58 -25.89 7.85
CA LYS A 253 3.22 -27.16 7.25
C LYS A 253 4.38 -27.83 6.50
N VAL A 254 5.24 -27.06 5.86
CA VAL A 254 6.37 -27.58 5.05
C VAL A 254 7.52 -28.04 5.92
N LEU A 255 7.69 -27.40 7.07
CA LEU A 255 8.77 -27.68 8.04
C LEU A 255 8.28 -28.48 9.27
N ASP A 256 7.16 -29.19 9.13
CA ASP A 256 6.56 -30.01 10.20
C ASP A 256 6.39 -29.27 11.55
N TRP A 257 6.03 -27.98 11.45
CA TRP A 257 5.75 -27.11 12.60
C TRP A 257 6.95 -27.03 13.57
N TYR A 258 6.72 -27.33 14.85
CA TYR A 258 7.71 -27.18 15.92
C TYR A 258 8.80 -28.27 15.97
N ASP A 259 8.79 -29.22 15.04
CA ASP A 259 9.88 -30.18 14.91
C ASP A 259 11.13 -29.51 14.32
N ASP A 260 10.94 -28.51 13.45
CA ASP A 260 12.03 -27.72 12.89
C ASP A 260 12.50 -26.61 13.87
N GLU A 261 13.82 -26.46 13.98
CA GLU A 261 14.45 -25.49 14.86
C GLU A 261 14.21 -24.04 14.41
N SER A 262 14.11 -23.78 13.09
CA SER A 262 13.87 -22.45 12.53
C SER A 262 12.49 -21.92 12.91
N ILE A 263 11.45 -22.77 12.94
CA ILE A 263 10.09 -22.41 13.36
C ILE A 263 10.06 -22.05 14.86
N ARG A 264 10.78 -22.85 15.70
CA ARG A 264 10.87 -22.55 17.14
C ARG A 264 11.51 -21.20 17.40
N TRP A 265 12.63 -20.90 16.73
CA TRP A 265 13.29 -19.61 16.84
C TRP A 265 12.44 -18.47 16.29
N ALA A 266 11.80 -18.63 15.15
CA ALA A 266 10.90 -17.62 14.58
C ALA A 266 9.73 -17.30 15.52
N THR A 267 9.14 -18.32 16.16
CA THR A 267 8.07 -18.15 17.15
C THR A 267 8.57 -17.39 18.38
N ALA A 268 9.72 -17.75 18.93
CA ALA A 268 10.30 -17.09 20.09
C ALA A 268 10.62 -15.60 19.78
N VAL A 269 11.21 -15.33 18.63
CA VAL A 269 11.50 -13.96 18.17
C VAL A 269 10.21 -13.16 17.95
N SER A 270 9.19 -13.79 17.35
CA SER A 270 7.89 -13.14 17.14
C SER A 270 7.25 -12.69 18.46
N ILE A 271 7.20 -13.58 19.46
CA ILE A 271 6.64 -13.27 20.77
C ILE A 271 7.46 -12.20 21.51
N LEU A 272 8.79 -12.30 21.46
CA LEU A 272 9.67 -11.32 22.08
C LEU A 272 9.44 -9.92 21.50
N PHE A 273 9.44 -9.78 20.19
CA PHE A 273 9.25 -8.49 19.52
C PHE A 273 7.81 -7.98 19.63
N ALA A 274 6.80 -8.87 19.72
CA ALA A 274 5.44 -8.49 20.06
C ALA A 274 5.37 -7.88 21.47
N GLY A 275 6.04 -8.49 22.45
CA GLY A 275 6.14 -7.95 23.81
C GLY A 275 6.84 -6.60 23.86
N ILE A 276 7.97 -6.45 23.13
CA ILE A 276 8.68 -5.16 23.01
C ILE A 276 7.77 -4.10 22.37
N PHE A 277 7.07 -4.44 21.29
CA PHE A 277 6.13 -3.53 20.63
C PHE A 277 5.03 -3.07 21.60
N LEU A 278 4.36 -3.99 22.26
CA LEU A 278 3.30 -3.67 23.22
C LEU A 278 3.81 -2.82 24.38
N TYR A 279 4.97 -3.17 24.96
CA TYR A 279 5.59 -2.39 26.02
C TYR A 279 5.89 -0.95 25.58
N MET A 280 6.49 -0.82 24.39
CA MET A 280 6.81 0.51 23.82
C MET A 280 5.54 1.30 23.48
N ASP A 281 4.46 0.64 23.07
CA ASP A 281 3.21 1.28 22.68
C ASP A 281 2.45 1.80 23.89
N VAL A 282 2.34 1.00 24.96
CA VAL A 282 1.66 1.37 26.20
C VAL A 282 2.41 2.49 26.95
N THR A 283 3.74 2.47 26.94
CA THR A 283 4.56 3.43 27.72
C THR A 283 4.66 4.80 27.03
N ARG A 284 4.28 4.94 25.77
CA ARG A 284 4.46 6.18 25.00
C ARG A 284 3.24 7.09 25.00
N ARG A 285 3.50 8.41 25.02
CA ARG A 285 2.45 9.46 24.87
C ARG A 285 1.75 9.47 23.49
N SER A 286 2.38 8.91 22.47
CA SER A 286 1.79 8.79 21.12
C SER A 286 1.92 7.34 20.65
N PRO A 287 0.97 6.47 21.04
CA PRO A 287 0.98 5.06 20.70
C PRO A 287 0.81 4.85 19.19
N TYR A 288 1.24 3.69 18.70
CA TYR A 288 1.01 3.24 17.33
C TYR A 288 -0.48 2.92 17.13
N VAL A 289 -1.05 2.17 18.08
CA VAL A 289 -2.47 1.83 18.09
C VAL A 289 -3.13 2.55 19.27
N LEU A 290 -4.09 3.41 18.99
CA LEU A 290 -4.91 4.06 20.00
C LEU A 290 -5.88 3.04 20.61
N LEU A 291 -5.40 2.23 21.55
CA LEU A 291 -6.21 1.21 22.22
C LEU A 291 -7.45 1.81 22.92
N ASP A 292 -7.36 3.06 23.37
CA ASP A 292 -8.51 3.79 23.93
C ASP A 292 -9.65 3.99 22.92
N ALA A 293 -9.35 4.02 21.61
CA ALA A 293 -10.36 4.11 20.57
C ALA A 293 -11.30 2.88 20.58
N PHE A 294 -10.80 1.71 20.96
CA PHE A 294 -11.61 0.48 21.08
C PHE A 294 -12.61 0.51 22.25
N LYS A 295 -12.51 1.48 23.14
CA LYS A 295 -13.56 1.72 24.18
C LYS A 295 -14.85 2.20 23.52
N LEU A 296 -14.79 2.86 22.38
CA LEU A 296 -15.96 3.33 21.64
C LEU A 296 -16.66 2.14 20.94
N ARG A 297 -17.96 1.98 21.22
CA ARG A 297 -18.80 0.91 20.66
C ARG A 297 -18.76 0.90 19.12
N THR A 298 -18.81 2.07 18.49
CA THR A 298 -18.80 2.23 17.03
C THR A 298 -17.51 1.67 16.41
N ILE A 299 -16.36 1.92 17.04
CA ILE A 299 -15.06 1.42 16.53
C ILE A 299 -14.98 -0.10 16.68
N ARG A 300 -15.43 -0.65 17.82
CA ARG A 300 -15.47 -2.12 18.01
C ARG A 300 -16.38 -2.80 16.99
N MET A 301 -17.56 -2.25 16.74
CA MET A 301 -18.47 -2.81 15.75
C MET A 301 -17.90 -2.69 14.33
N GLY A 302 -17.28 -1.56 14.00
CA GLY A 302 -16.60 -1.37 12.71
C GLY A 302 -15.44 -2.34 12.51
N ALA A 303 -14.61 -2.55 13.54
CA ALA A 303 -13.51 -3.51 13.50
C ALA A 303 -14.01 -4.95 13.32
N LEU A 304 -15.10 -5.33 14.03
CA LEU A 304 -15.72 -6.64 13.91
C LEU A 304 -16.30 -6.86 12.51
N LEU A 305 -17.02 -5.88 11.97
CA LEU A 305 -17.53 -5.94 10.59
C LEU A 305 -16.41 -6.06 9.58
N TYR A 306 -15.32 -5.30 9.75
CA TYR A 306 -14.15 -5.38 8.89
C TYR A 306 -13.50 -6.77 8.95
N LEU A 307 -13.37 -7.33 10.14
CA LEU A 307 -12.83 -8.69 10.33
C LEU A 307 -13.72 -9.73 9.62
N LEU A 308 -15.04 -9.64 9.76
CA LEU A 308 -15.97 -10.52 9.05
C LEU A 308 -15.85 -10.37 7.54
N LEU A 309 -15.75 -9.15 7.02
CA LEU A 309 -15.53 -8.90 5.60
C LEU A 309 -14.21 -9.50 5.11
N MET A 310 -13.13 -9.43 5.92
CA MET A 310 -11.85 -10.04 5.58
C MET A 310 -11.93 -11.57 5.55
N VAL A 311 -12.68 -12.20 6.45
CA VAL A 311 -12.94 -13.66 6.43
C VAL A 311 -13.70 -14.04 5.17
N ILE A 312 -14.73 -13.27 4.81
CA ILE A 312 -15.49 -13.52 3.56
C ILE A 312 -14.58 -13.34 2.34
N ASN A 313 -13.78 -12.28 2.30
CA ASN A 313 -12.86 -12.03 1.19
C ASN A 313 -11.77 -13.10 1.08
N SER A 314 -11.33 -13.69 2.17
CA SER A 314 -10.37 -14.80 2.14
C SER A 314 -10.94 -16.05 1.48
N SER A 315 -12.26 -16.23 1.45
CA SER A 315 -12.92 -17.33 0.75
C SER A 315 -12.75 -17.25 -0.78
N ALA A 316 -12.51 -16.07 -1.33
CA ALA A 316 -12.22 -15.87 -2.75
C ALA A 316 -10.96 -16.66 -3.18
N MET A 317 -9.99 -16.84 -2.26
CA MET A 317 -8.80 -17.65 -2.53
C MET A 317 -9.16 -19.14 -2.77
N PHE A 318 -10.12 -19.67 -2.03
CA PHE A 318 -10.60 -21.05 -2.25
C PHE A 318 -11.33 -21.19 -3.58
N VAL A 319 -12.11 -20.16 -3.95
CA VAL A 319 -12.79 -20.13 -5.26
C VAL A 319 -11.77 -20.10 -6.39
N ASN A 320 -10.70 -19.33 -6.27
CA ASN A 320 -9.63 -19.28 -7.26
C ASN A 320 -8.88 -20.60 -7.39
N VAL A 321 -8.58 -21.27 -6.27
CA VAL A 321 -7.96 -22.59 -6.29
C VAL A 321 -8.90 -23.63 -6.91
N PHE A 322 -10.18 -23.61 -6.56
CA PHE A 322 -11.17 -24.51 -7.13
C PHE A 322 -11.35 -24.29 -8.64
N ALA A 323 -11.38 -23.02 -9.08
CA ALA A 323 -11.48 -22.68 -10.50
C ALA A 323 -10.23 -23.16 -11.29
N GLY A 324 -9.02 -22.96 -10.74
CA GLY A 324 -7.79 -23.44 -11.39
C GLY A 324 -7.65 -24.94 -11.42
N VAL A 325 -7.89 -25.61 -10.28
CA VAL A 325 -7.65 -27.06 -10.16
C VAL A 325 -8.89 -27.89 -10.55
N GLY A 326 -10.07 -27.47 -10.12
CA GLY A 326 -11.31 -28.23 -10.34
C GLY A 326 -11.95 -27.98 -11.70
N MET A 327 -11.85 -26.76 -12.23
CA MET A 327 -12.42 -26.36 -13.52
C MET A 327 -11.37 -26.29 -14.63
N HIS A 328 -10.09 -26.49 -14.31
CA HIS A 328 -8.96 -26.40 -15.24
C HIS A 328 -8.89 -25.04 -16.00
N LEU A 329 -9.26 -23.96 -15.32
CA LEU A 329 -9.19 -22.62 -15.90
C LEU A 329 -7.76 -22.10 -15.87
N ASP A 330 -7.37 -21.44 -16.97
CA ASP A 330 -6.09 -20.74 -17.03
C ASP A 330 -6.04 -19.57 -16.07
N ASN A 331 -4.84 -19.13 -15.67
CA ASN A 331 -4.66 -18.00 -14.76
C ASN A 331 -5.33 -16.72 -15.25
N LEU A 332 -5.35 -16.47 -16.56
CA LEU A 332 -6.04 -15.34 -17.16
C LEU A 332 -7.57 -15.42 -16.98
N GLN A 333 -8.14 -16.62 -17.21
CA GLN A 333 -9.57 -16.87 -17.02
C GLN A 333 -9.94 -16.75 -15.54
N ASN A 334 -9.09 -17.32 -14.66
CA ASN A 334 -9.29 -17.25 -13.22
C ASN A 334 -9.20 -15.78 -12.70
N ALA A 335 -8.26 -14.99 -13.19
CA ALA A 335 -8.18 -13.56 -12.87
C ALA A 335 -9.42 -12.78 -13.37
N SER A 336 -10.02 -13.20 -14.49
CA SER A 336 -11.24 -12.57 -15.00
C SER A 336 -12.50 -12.90 -14.20
N LEU A 337 -12.53 -14.06 -13.52
CA LEU A 337 -13.62 -14.46 -12.61
C LEU A 337 -13.56 -13.72 -11.26
N GLY A 338 -12.37 -13.31 -10.83
CA GLY A 338 -12.17 -12.57 -9.58
C GLY A 338 -12.45 -11.07 -9.70
N ASN A 339 -12.66 -10.55 -10.90
CA ASN A 339 -12.93 -9.16 -11.21
C ASN A 339 -14.42 -8.93 -11.48
#